data_6cabd31f8d4f152b748747faa168af09
#
_entry.id   6cabd31f8d4f152b748747faa168af09
#
_cell.length_a   1.000
_cell.length_b   1.000
_cell.length_c   1.000
_cell.angle_alpha   90.00
_cell.angle_beta   90.00
_cell.angle_gamma   90.00
#
_symmetry.space_group_name_H-M   'P 1'
#
loop_
_entity.id
_entity.type
_entity.pdbx_description
1 polymer ?
#
loop_
_entity_poly.entity_id
_entity_poly.type
_entity_poly.pdbx_seq_one_letter_code
_entity_poly.pdbx_strand_id
1 'polypeptide(L)'
;VAVVDPTGKVLDTNVVYPVPEFKRVDQAKKTIKAMVLKNGVEVMAIGNGTAGHETEEFAAQVIRELADEKNLHLQYMVVSEAGASVYSASKLAAEEFPQYDVNLRSAVSIARRLQDPLAELVKIDPKSIGVGQYQHDMNQKKLSDALSGVVEDSVNKVGVDLNTASASLLEYVSGINKTIAKNIVDYRENNGRFVSRKQLLKVPKLGPKAYEQCAGFLRIPDGKNPLDATSVHPESYEAAEQLMAKLGLTMEDIKDCLLYTSDAAD
;
A
#
# COMPACT_ATOMS: atom_id res chain seq x y z
N VAL A 1 -17.57 4.88 -0.70
CA VAL A 1 -16.74 3.96 -1.48
C VAL A 1 -15.74 4.73 -2.32
N ALA A 2 -14.59 4.14 -2.58
CA ALA A 2 -13.54 4.71 -3.43
C ALA A 2 -12.96 3.60 -4.33
N VAL A 3 -12.55 3.97 -5.54
CA VAL A 3 -11.79 3.13 -6.46
C VAL A 3 -10.38 3.68 -6.53
N VAL A 4 -9.39 2.81 -6.39
CA VAL A 4 -7.97 3.14 -6.51
C VAL A 4 -7.33 2.33 -7.63
N ASP A 5 -6.34 2.91 -8.30
CA ASP A 5 -5.53 2.20 -9.28
C ASP A 5 -4.45 1.33 -8.58
N PRO A 6 -3.68 0.52 -9.29
CA PRO A 6 -2.63 -0.31 -8.70
C PRO A 6 -1.54 0.44 -7.93
N THR A 7 -1.44 1.77 -8.08
CA THR A 7 -0.50 2.62 -7.32
C THR A 7 -1.15 3.31 -6.12
N GLY A 8 -2.43 3.02 -5.85
CA GLY A 8 -3.20 3.65 -4.78
C GLY A 8 -3.74 5.05 -5.11
N LYS A 9 -3.64 5.51 -6.37
CA LYS A 9 -4.24 6.77 -6.81
C LYS A 9 -5.77 6.63 -6.90
N VAL A 10 -6.51 7.60 -6.36
CA VAL A 10 -7.97 7.59 -6.40
C VAL A 10 -8.46 7.90 -7.82
N LEU A 11 -9.25 7.00 -8.38
CA LEU A 11 -9.86 7.12 -9.71
C LEU A 11 -11.31 7.60 -9.65
N ASP A 12 -12.08 7.10 -8.67
CA ASP A 12 -13.52 7.37 -8.56
C ASP A 12 -13.97 7.28 -7.11
N THR A 13 -14.98 8.04 -6.75
CA THR A 13 -15.58 8.03 -5.40
C THR A 13 -17.10 8.17 -5.48
N ASN A 14 -17.79 7.54 -4.55
CA ASN A 14 -19.25 7.69 -4.43
C ASN A 14 -19.71 7.41 -2.98
N VAL A 15 -20.93 7.77 -2.68
CA VAL A 15 -21.59 7.43 -1.41
C VAL A 15 -22.72 6.44 -1.71
N VAL A 16 -22.68 5.28 -1.04
CA VAL A 16 -23.70 4.24 -1.16
C VAL A 16 -24.19 3.82 0.20
N TYR A 17 -25.42 3.32 0.26
CA TYR A 17 -26.06 2.83 1.47
C TYR A 17 -26.43 1.35 1.25
N PRO A 18 -25.50 0.41 1.53
CA PRO A 18 -25.68 -1.00 1.23
C PRO A 18 -26.61 -1.74 2.20
N VAL A 19 -26.90 -1.12 3.37
CA VAL A 19 -27.68 -1.75 4.42
C VAL A 19 -29.18 -1.59 4.17
N PRO A 20 -30.00 -2.65 4.37
CA PRO A 20 -31.45 -2.64 4.08
C PRO A 20 -32.24 -1.55 4.80
N GLU A 21 -31.81 -1.14 5.98
CA GLU A 21 -32.43 -0.09 6.79
C GLU A 21 -32.64 1.22 6.02
N PHE A 22 -31.76 1.55 5.08
CA PHE A 22 -31.86 2.77 4.27
C PHE A 22 -32.76 2.64 3.05
N LYS A 23 -33.33 1.46 2.75
CA LYS A 23 -34.18 1.19 1.58
C LYS A 23 -33.58 1.64 0.23
N ARG A 24 -32.25 1.60 0.10
CA ARG A 24 -31.49 2.05 -1.08
C ARG A 24 -30.56 0.99 -1.64
N VAL A 25 -30.76 -0.29 -1.28
CA VAL A 25 -29.87 -1.39 -1.66
C VAL A 25 -29.77 -1.54 -3.19
N ASP A 26 -30.91 -1.46 -3.91
CA ASP A 26 -30.89 -1.58 -5.38
C ASP A 26 -30.14 -0.43 -6.06
N GLN A 27 -30.28 0.79 -5.51
CA GLN A 27 -29.50 1.94 -6.00
C GLN A 27 -28.02 1.76 -5.71
N ALA A 28 -27.67 1.28 -4.52
CA ALA A 28 -26.28 0.98 -4.15
C ALA A 28 -25.67 -0.07 -5.09
N LYS A 29 -26.39 -1.17 -5.40
CA LYS A 29 -25.96 -2.18 -6.36
C LYS A 29 -25.68 -1.59 -7.75
N LYS A 30 -26.61 -0.79 -8.28
CA LYS A 30 -26.43 -0.13 -9.59
C LYS A 30 -25.19 0.77 -9.59
N THR A 31 -24.96 1.54 -8.54
CA THR A 31 -23.81 2.43 -8.40
C THR A 31 -22.51 1.63 -8.37
N ILE A 32 -22.42 0.60 -7.52
CA ILE A 32 -21.21 -0.23 -7.41
C ILE A 32 -20.91 -0.96 -8.72
N LYS A 33 -21.93 -1.60 -9.35
CA LYS A 33 -21.74 -2.26 -10.65
C LYS A 33 -21.22 -1.29 -11.72
N ALA A 34 -21.75 -0.05 -11.77
CA ALA A 34 -21.29 0.96 -12.71
C ALA A 34 -19.83 1.36 -12.45
N MET A 35 -19.43 1.55 -11.19
CA MET A 35 -18.05 1.88 -10.82
C MET A 35 -17.08 0.75 -11.13
N VAL A 36 -17.47 -0.50 -10.85
CA VAL A 36 -16.67 -1.70 -11.17
C VAL A 36 -16.42 -1.81 -12.67
N LEU A 37 -17.47 -1.73 -13.48
CA LEU A 37 -17.37 -1.85 -14.93
C LEU A 37 -16.61 -0.67 -15.58
N LYS A 38 -16.83 0.55 -15.08
CA LYS A 38 -16.16 1.76 -15.60
C LYS A 38 -14.66 1.73 -15.37
N ASN A 39 -14.22 1.23 -14.22
CA ASN A 39 -12.83 1.31 -13.79
C ASN A 39 -12.07 -0.03 -13.89
N GLY A 40 -12.73 -1.11 -14.33
CA GLY A 40 -12.11 -2.43 -14.44
C GLY A 40 -11.66 -2.99 -13.09
N VAL A 41 -12.50 -2.85 -12.05
CA VAL A 41 -12.15 -3.29 -10.68
C VAL A 41 -12.08 -4.82 -10.63
N GLU A 42 -10.99 -5.35 -10.09
CA GLU A 42 -10.74 -6.78 -9.93
C GLU A 42 -11.05 -7.29 -8.51
N VAL A 43 -10.84 -6.43 -7.49
CA VAL A 43 -11.00 -6.80 -6.08
C VAL A 43 -11.71 -5.69 -5.30
N MET A 44 -12.62 -6.06 -4.40
CA MET A 44 -13.28 -5.17 -3.45
C MET A 44 -12.66 -5.35 -2.06
N ALA A 45 -12.13 -4.28 -1.46
CA ALA A 45 -11.72 -4.26 -0.06
C ALA A 45 -12.89 -3.88 0.82
N ILE A 46 -13.20 -4.68 1.83
CA ILE A 46 -14.29 -4.47 2.79
C ILE A 46 -13.69 -4.35 4.18
N GLY A 47 -13.96 -3.25 4.88
CA GLY A 47 -13.53 -3.10 6.26
C GLY A 47 -14.29 -4.03 7.21
N ASN A 48 -13.61 -4.51 8.25
CA ASN A 48 -14.18 -5.43 9.26
C ASN A 48 -14.88 -4.71 10.44
N GLY A 49 -15.39 -3.50 10.21
CA GLY A 49 -16.09 -2.70 11.23
C GLY A 49 -17.53 -3.16 11.50
N THR A 50 -18.31 -2.28 12.12
CA THR A 50 -19.64 -2.59 12.68
C THR A 50 -20.62 -3.15 11.64
N ALA A 51 -20.60 -2.70 10.38
CA ALA A 51 -21.44 -3.20 9.29
C ALA A 51 -20.68 -4.11 8.31
N GLY A 52 -19.61 -4.77 8.78
CA GLY A 52 -18.74 -5.61 7.96
C GLY A 52 -19.51 -6.77 7.32
N HIS A 53 -20.27 -7.51 8.12
CA HIS A 53 -21.01 -8.68 7.66
C HIS A 53 -22.09 -8.34 6.61
N GLU A 54 -22.90 -7.33 6.88
CA GLU A 54 -23.92 -6.86 5.94
C GLU A 54 -23.30 -6.35 4.63
N THR A 55 -22.13 -5.73 4.73
CA THR A 55 -21.39 -5.26 3.57
C THR A 55 -20.79 -6.42 2.76
N GLU A 56 -20.32 -7.48 3.43
CA GLU A 56 -19.89 -8.73 2.77
C GLU A 56 -21.04 -9.39 2.02
N GLU A 57 -22.21 -9.55 2.66
CA GLU A 57 -23.38 -10.13 2.00
C GLU A 57 -23.81 -9.32 0.76
N PHE A 58 -23.81 -7.99 0.89
CA PHE A 58 -24.09 -7.09 -0.21
C PHE A 58 -23.05 -7.25 -1.33
N ALA A 59 -21.77 -7.28 -1.04
CA ALA A 59 -20.70 -7.45 -2.02
C ALA A 59 -20.80 -8.80 -2.72
N ALA A 60 -21.06 -9.88 -1.97
CA ALA A 60 -21.25 -11.21 -2.52
C ALA A 60 -22.44 -11.28 -3.50
N GLN A 61 -23.53 -10.56 -3.23
CA GLN A 61 -24.65 -10.44 -4.15
C GLN A 61 -24.25 -9.70 -5.43
N VAL A 62 -23.57 -8.55 -5.32
CA VAL A 62 -23.10 -7.77 -6.48
C VAL A 62 -22.14 -8.60 -7.34
N ILE A 63 -21.24 -9.36 -6.74
CA ILE A 63 -20.29 -10.25 -7.43
C ILE A 63 -21.03 -11.32 -8.23
N ARG A 64 -22.01 -12.02 -7.62
CA ARG A 64 -22.81 -13.03 -8.31
C ARG A 64 -23.57 -12.43 -9.50
N GLU A 65 -24.24 -11.31 -9.30
CA GLU A 65 -24.97 -10.62 -10.35
C GLU A 65 -24.06 -10.18 -11.51
N LEU A 66 -22.83 -9.70 -11.23
CA LEU A 66 -21.86 -9.35 -12.28
C LEU A 66 -21.30 -10.57 -12.99
N ALA A 67 -21.11 -11.69 -12.30
CA ALA A 67 -20.70 -12.95 -12.91
C ALA A 67 -21.77 -13.46 -13.88
N ASP A 68 -23.04 -13.45 -13.46
CA ASP A 68 -24.17 -13.91 -14.28
C ASP A 68 -24.47 -12.99 -15.47
N GLU A 69 -24.44 -11.66 -15.26
CA GLU A 69 -24.81 -10.67 -16.28
C GLU A 69 -23.68 -10.36 -17.27
N LYS A 70 -22.42 -10.41 -16.84
CA LYS A 70 -21.25 -9.90 -17.58
C LYS A 70 -20.10 -10.89 -17.69
N ASN A 71 -20.20 -12.09 -17.10
CA ASN A 71 -19.11 -13.06 -16.98
C ASN A 71 -17.83 -12.43 -16.36
N LEU A 72 -18.02 -11.53 -15.39
CA LEU A 72 -16.92 -10.82 -14.72
C LEU A 72 -16.55 -11.54 -13.42
N HIS A 73 -15.29 -11.92 -13.29
CA HIS A 73 -14.73 -12.54 -12.07
C HIS A 73 -14.19 -11.48 -11.12
N LEU A 74 -15.09 -10.87 -10.32
CA LEU A 74 -14.75 -9.92 -9.26
C LEU A 74 -14.55 -10.69 -7.94
N GLN A 75 -13.55 -10.30 -7.16
CA GLN A 75 -13.28 -10.87 -5.85
C GLN A 75 -13.52 -9.84 -4.75
N TYR A 76 -13.61 -10.28 -3.48
CA TYR A 76 -13.56 -9.39 -2.33
C TYR A 76 -12.64 -9.93 -1.25
N MET A 77 -12.14 -9.02 -0.42
CA MET A 77 -11.33 -9.35 0.75
C MET A 77 -11.69 -8.46 1.92
N VAL A 78 -11.78 -9.04 3.11
CA VAL A 78 -11.99 -8.31 4.36
C VAL A 78 -10.67 -7.76 4.86
N VAL A 79 -10.65 -6.45 5.15
CA VAL A 79 -9.46 -5.70 5.55
C VAL A 79 -9.64 -5.13 6.94
N SER A 80 -8.60 -5.19 7.77
CA SER A 80 -8.62 -4.60 9.10
C SER A 80 -8.82 -3.09 9.06
N GLU A 81 -9.79 -2.58 9.84
CA GLU A 81 -10.04 -1.15 10.04
C GLU A 81 -9.26 -0.54 11.20
N ALA A 82 -8.38 -1.29 11.87
CA ALA A 82 -7.64 -0.79 13.03
C ALA A 82 -7.00 0.58 12.75
N GLY A 83 -7.35 1.58 13.57
CA GLY A 83 -6.87 2.96 13.44
C GLY A 83 -7.35 3.75 12.21
N ALA A 84 -8.25 3.21 11.37
CA ALA A 84 -8.74 3.92 10.18
C ALA A 84 -9.47 5.23 10.54
N SER A 85 -10.22 5.24 11.64
CA SER A 85 -10.89 6.44 12.16
C SER A 85 -9.88 7.49 12.64
N VAL A 86 -8.79 7.05 13.26
CA VAL A 86 -7.70 7.95 13.71
C VAL A 86 -7.04 8.62 12.51
N TYR A 87 -6.70 7.84 11.48
CA TYR A 87 -6.12 8.36 10.25
C TYR A 87 -7.06 9.35 9.55
N SER A 88 -8.32 8.95 9.28
CA SER A 88 -9.25 9.76 8.48
C SER A 88 -9.57 11.12 9.11
N ALA A 89 -9.54 11.22 10.45
CA ALA A 89 -9.71 12.46 11.20
C ALA A 89 -8.40 13.26 11.39
N SER A 90 -7.25 12.70 11.00
CA SER A 90 -5.95 13.33 11.20
C SER A 90 -5.71 14.52 10.27
N LYS A 91 -4.77 15.39 10.68
CA LYS A 91 -4.29 16.49 9.85
C LYS A 91 -3.63 15.96 8.56
N LEU A 92 -2.89 14.85 8.65
CA LEU A 92 -2.26 14.19 7.52
C LEU A 92 -3.28 13.80 6.45
N ALA A 93 -4.39 13.16 6.85
CA ALA A 93 -5.45 12.78 5.92
C ALA A 93 -6.17 13.99 5.32
N ALA A 94 -6.28 15.09 6.08
CA ALA A 94 -6.84 16.34 5.58
C ALA A 94 -5.92 17.03 4.55
N GLU A 95 -4.61 16.93 4.73
CA GLU A 95 -3.61 17.44 3.78
C GLU A 95 -3.53 16.56 2.52
N GLU A 96 -3.66 15.22 2.68
CA GLU A 96 -3.62 14.26 1.57
C GLU A 96 -4.89 14.33 0.71
N PHE A 97 -6.06 14.50 1.34
CA PHE A 97 -7.36 14.55 0.68
C PHE A 97 -8.22 15.70 1.20
N PRO A 98 -7.88 16.96 0.89
CA PRO A 98 -8.63 18.12 1.38
C PRO A 98 -10.07 18.16 0.86
N GLN A 99 -10.33 17.56 -0.31
CA GLN A 99 -11.64 17.52 -0.96
C GLN A 99 -12.57 16.42 -0.44
N TYR A 100 -12.08 15.47 0.35
CA TYR A 100 -12.86 14.32 0.83
C TYR A 100 -13.22 14.47 2.31
N ASP A 101 -14.40 13.99 2.67
CA ASP A 101 -14.81 13.84 4.06
C ASP A 101 -14.09 12.65 4.73
N VAL A 102 -14.29 12.51 6.05
CA VAL A 102 -13.64 11.45 6.84
C VAL A 102 -14.01 10.03 6.36
N ASN A 103 -15.22 9.83 5.84
CA ASN A 103 -15.68 8.52 5.38
C ASN A 103 -15.00 8.14 4.07
N LEU A 104 -14.86 9.08 3.14
CA LEU A 104 -14.16 8.85 1.88
C LEU A 104 -12.66 8.65 2.10
N ARG A 105 -12.03 9.43 3.01
CA ARG A 105 -10.63 9.21 3.41
C ARG A 105 -10.41 7.82 3.99
N SER A 106 -11.34 7.35 4.85
CA SER A 106 -11.31 6.01 5.39
C SER A 106 -11.45 4.95 4.29
N ALA A 107 -12.39 5.13 3.35
CA ALA A 107 -12.59 4.20 2.25
C ALA A 107 -11.35 4.07 1.35
N VAL A 108 -10.66 5.17 1.06
CA VAL A 108 -9.39 5.15 0.32
C VAL A 108 -8.32 4.39 1.10
N SER A 109 -8.19 4.65 2.41
CA SER A 109 -7.22 3.96 3.25
C SER A 109 -7.47 2.45 3.31
N ILE A 110 -8.72 2.00 3.44
CA ILE A 110 -9.07 0.57 3.43
C ILE A 110 -8.70 -0.08 2.09
N ALA A 111 -8.98 0.57 0.96
CA ALA A 111 -8.59 0.05 -0.34
C ALA A 111 -7.07 -0.07 -0.50
N ARG A 112 -6.32 0.94 -0.06
CA ARG A 112 -4.85 0.94 -0.09
C ARG A 112 -4.22 -0.08 0.86
N ARG A 113 -4.86 -0.38 2.01
CA ARG A 113 -4.38 -1.42 2.92
C ARG A 113 -4.39 -2.81 2.30
N LEU A 114 -5.27 -3.05 1.34
CA LEU A 114 -5.26 -4.32 0.60
C LEU A 114 -4.05 -4.41 -0.33
N GLN A 115 -3.61 -3.27 -0.90
CA GLN A 115 -2.45 -3.22 -1.80
C GLN A 115 -1.12 -3.22 -1.04
N ASP A 116 -1.01 -2.36 -0.04
CA ASP A 116 0.19 -2.18 0.80
C ASP A 116 -0.23 -1.77 2.22
N PRO A 117 -0.41 -2.74 3.14
CA PRO A 117 -0.81 -2.45 4.51
C PRO A 117 0.17 -1.49 5.20
N LEU A 118 1.47 -1.65 4.97
CA LEU A 118 2.51 -0.88 5.63
C LEU A 118 2.44 0.59 5.24
N ALA A 119 2.18 0.90 3.96
CA ALA A 119 2.04 2.26 3.46
C ALA A 119 0.92 3.07 4.14
N GLU A 120 -0.11 2.39 4.65
CA GLU A 120 -1.22 3.03 5.36
C GLU A 120 -1.04 2.99 6.89
N LEU A 121 -0.55 1.87 7.44
CA LEU A 121 -0.42 1.71 8.89
C LEU A 121 0.62 2.66 9.50
N VAL A 122 1.69 2.99 8.80
CA VAL A 122 2.70 3.96 9.27
C VAL A 122 2.17 5.39 9.42
N LYS A 123 1.01 5.71 8.84
CA LYS A 123 0.32 6.99 9.00
C LYS A 123 -0.38 7.13 10.35
N ILE A 124 -0.48 6.04 11.11
CA ILE A 124 -1.20 5.97 12.37
C ILE A 124 -0.17 5.83 13.50
N ASP A 125 -0.28 6.68 14.53
CA ASP A 125 0.55 6.52 15.73
C ASP A 125 0.26 5.15 16.35
N PRO A 126 1.26 4.26 16.51
CA PRO A 126 1.08 2.94 17.09
C PRO A 126 0.38 2.96 18.46
N LYS A 127 0.57 4.02 19.24
CA LYS A 127 -0.11 4.21 20.54
C LYS A 127 -1.62 4.31 20.41
N SER A 128 -2.13 4.77 19.26
CA SER A 128 -3.58 4.89 18.99
C SER A 128 -4.24 3.53 18.73
N ILE A 129 -3.48 2.52 18.34
CA ILE A 129 -3.96 1.16 18.12
C ILE A 129 -3.83 0.32 19.40
N GLY A 130 -2.92 0.71 20.28
CA GLY A 130 -2.58 0.02 21.52
C GLY A 130 -1.37 -0.91 21.34
N VAL A 131 -0.30 -0.63 22.09
CA VAL A 131 0.96 -1.39 22.05
C VAL A 131 1.19 -2.20 23.31
N GLY A 132 0.40 -1.97 24.36
CA GLY A 132 0.49 -2.71 25.60
C GLY A 132 -0.48 -2.24 26.69
N GLN A 133 -0.78 -3.12 27.63
CA GLN A 133 -1.75 -2.87 28.70
C GLN A 133 -1.37 -1.65 29.56
N TYR A 134 -0.09 -1.44 29.83
CA TYR A 134 0.42 -0.39 30.69
C TYR A 134 1.06 0.78 29.93
N GLN A 135 0.71 0.96 28.66
CA GLN A 135 1.30 2.04 27.85
C GLN A 135 1.08 3.44 28.44
N HIS A 136 -0.01 3.68 29.17
CA HIS A 136 -0.34 4.96 29.79
C HIS A 136 0.52 5.29 31.00
N ASP A 137 1.07 4.26 31.68
CA ASP A 137 1.93 4.41 32.87
C ASP A 137 3.40 4.65 32.49
N MET A 138 3.75 4.50 31.21
CA MET A 138 5.10 4.69 30.70
C MET A 138 5.38 6.17 30.39
N ASN A 139 6.67 6.52 30.37
CA ASN A 139 7.10 7.84 29.85
C ASN A 139 6.77 7.94 28.36
N GLN A 140 5.81 8.81 28.02
CA GLN A 140 5.25 8.92 26.67
C GLN A 140 6.27 9.32 25.60
N LYS A 141 7.29 10.13 25.97
CA LYS A 141 8.37 10.51 25.05
C LYS A 141 9.25 9.32 24.72
N LYS A 142 9.73 8.60 25.75
CA LYS A 142 10.56 7.41 25.55
C LYS A 142 9.81 6.32 24.77
N LEU A 143 8.52 6.15 25.06
CA LEU A 143 7.67 5.19 24.31
C LEU A 143 7.57 5.58 22.83
N SER A 144 7.31 6.86 22.52
CA SER A 144 7.25 7.34 21.13
C SER A 144 8.59 7.16 20.41
N ASP A 145 9.71 7.51 21.05
CA ASP A 145 11.04 7.37 20.46
C ASP A 145 11.37 5.90 20.16
N ALA A 146 11.05 4.99 21.09
CA ALA A 146 11.25 3.56 20.91
C ALA A 146 10.36 2.99 19.79
N LEU A 147 9.08 3.35 19.75
CA LEU A 147 8.15 2.90 18.70
C LEU A 147 8.56 3.42 17.32
N SER A 148 9.01 4.67 17.22
CA SER A 148 9.53 5.23 15.96
C SER A 148 10.73 4.45 15.46
N GLY A 149 11.67 4.10 16.34
CA GLY A 149 12.83 3.28 15.99
C GLY A 149 12.43 1.87 15.51
N VAL A 150 11.45 1.23 16.16
CA VAL A 150 10.94 -0.09 15.73
C VAL A 150 10.27 -0.01 14.36
N VAL A 151 9.49 1.05 14.10
CA VAL A 151 8.84 1.23 12.78
C VAL A 151 9.91 1.45 11.71
N GLU A 152 10.90 2.31 11.94
CA GLU A 152 11.99 2.56 11.00
C GLU A 152 12.77 1.28 10.68
N ASP A 153 13.18 0.53 11.71
CA ASP A 153 13.89 -0.76 11.53
C ASP A 153 13.04 -1.76 10.73
N SER A 154 11.77 -1.90 11.07
CA SER A 154 10.84 -2.81 10.39
C SER A 154 10.65 -2.42 8.91
N VAL A 155 10.46 -1.14 8.62
CA VAL A 155 10.29 -0.62 7.25
C VAL A 155 11.53 -0.93 6.40
N ASN A 156 12.72 -0.60 6.92
CA ASN A 156 13.97 -0.81 6.17
C ASN A 156 14.28 -2.31 6.00
N LYS A 157 13.95 -3.14 6.99
CA LYS A 157 14.16 -4.60 6.92
C LYS A 157 13.24 -5.28 5.90
N VAL A 158 11.98 -4.93 5.89
CA VAL A 158 11.00 -5.48 4.91
C VAL A 158 11.27 -4.93 3.51
N GLY A 159 11.67 -3.65 3.43
CA GLY A 159 11.77 -2.91 2.18
C GLY A 159 10.42 -2.31 1.75
N VAL A 160 10.48 -1.33 0.87
CA VAL A 160 9.33 -0.50 0.50
C VAL A 160 9.06 -0.60 -0.99
N ASP A 161 7.84 -0.97 -1.39
CA ASP A 161 7.45 -0.92 -2.79
C ASP A 161 7.32 0.54 -3.26
N LEU A 162 8.16 0.91 -4.22
CA LEU A 162 8.25 2.25 -4.76
C LEU A 162 6.97 2.71 -5.46
N ASN A 163 6.17 1.76 -5.95
CA ASN A 163 4.95 2.02 -6.72
C ASN A 163 3.69 2.14 -5.86
N THR A 164 3.69 1.59 -4.65
CA THR A 164 2.54 1.65 -3.73
C THR A 164 2.78 2.54 -2.52
N ALA A 165 4.04 2.77 -2.17
CA ALA A 165 4.43 3.52 -0.97
C ALA A 165 3.78 4.90 -0.89
N SER A 166 3.29 5.24 0.30
CA SER A 166 2.90 6.62 0.65
C SER A 166 4.11 7.48 0.96
N ALA A 167 3.96 8.81 0.88
CA ALA A 167 5.02 9.72 1.29
C ALA A 167 5.46 9.47 2.75
N SER A 168 4.50 9.17 3.64
CA SER A 168 4.77 8.85 5.05
C SER A 168 5.60 7.59 5.22
N LEU A 169 5.39 6.56 4.39
CA LEU A 169 6.20 5.35 4.41
C LEU A 169 7.62 5.62 3.89
N LEU A 170 7.73 6.35 2.81
CA LEU A 170 9.02 6.71 2.22
C LEU A 170 9.91 7.53 3.16
N GLU A 171 9.33 8.33 4.07
CA GLU A 171 10.10 9.11 5.06
C GLU A 171 10.87 8.23 6.06
N TYR A 172 10.48 6.96 6.25
CA TYR A 172 11.21 5.99 7.08
C TYR A 172 12.38 5.33 6.35
N VAL A 173 12.50 5.53 5.04
CA VAL A 173 13.61 4.96 4.25
C VAL A 173 14.85 5.83 4.41
N SER A 174 15.99 5.19 4.69
CA SER A 174 17.27 5.88 4.83
C SER A 174 17.58 6.75 3.60
N GLY A 175 18.02 7.98 3.83
CA GLY A 175 18.35 8.95 2.76
C GLY A 175 17.14 9.68 2.15
N ILE A 176 15.91 9.39 2.57
CA ILE A 176 14.70 10.05 2.09
C ILE A 176 14.14 10.99 3.17
N ASN A 177 14.07 12.27 2.87
CA ASN A 177 13.37 13.24 3.70
C ASN A 177 11.97 13.53 3.16
N LYS A 178 11.16 14.25 3.93
CA LYS A 178 9.76 14.61 3.59
C LYS A 178 9.62 15.21 2.18
N THR A 179 10.55 16.05 1.76
CA THR A 179 10.49 16.68 0.42
C THR A 179 10.74 15.67 -0.68
N ILE A 180 11.74 14.80 -0.50
CA ILE A 180 12.07 13.74 -1.47
C ILE A 180 10.93 12.72 -1.52
N ALA A 181 10.39 12.31 -0.38
CA ALA A 181 9.24 11.40 -0.31
C ALA A 181 8.05 11.91 -1.11
N LYS A 182 7.68 13.19 -0.94
CA LYS A 182 6.62 13.83 -1.73
C LYS A 182 6.96 13.86 -3.21
N ASN A 183 8.19 14.25 -3.57
CA ASN A 183 8.60 14.30 -4.97
C ASN A 183 8.59 12.93 -5.66
N ILE A 184 8.85 11.83 -4.92
CA ILE A 184 8.74 10.47 -5.46
C ILE A 184 7.28 10.15 -5.81
N VAL A 185 6.35 10.46 -4.92
CA VAL A 185 4.91 10.26 -5.14
C VAL A 185 4.44 11.11 -6.32
N ASP A 186 4.76 12.41 -6.31
CA ASP A 186 4.40 13.35 -7.39
C ASP A 186 4.99 12.89 -8.75
N TYR A 187 6.23 12.38 -8.76
CA TYR A 187 6.85 11.84 -9.97
C TYR A 187 6.08 10.64 -10.51
N ARG A 188 5.72 9.70 -9.64
CA ARG A 188 4.94 8.51 -10.00
C ARG A 188 3.56 8.87 -10.57
N GLU A 189 2.87 9.82 -9.95
CA GLU A 189 1.55 10.26 -10.40
C GLU A 189 1.58 10.95 -11.77
N ASN A 190 2.65 11.68 -12.07
CA ASN A 190 2.79 12.44 -13.34
C ASN A 190 3.43 11.64 -14.47
N ASN A 191 4.28 10.65 -14.16
CA ASN A 191 5.07 9.92 -15.16
C ASN A 191 4.73 8.42 -15.24
N GLY A 192 3.80 7.96 -14.39
CA GLY A 192 3.45 6.54 -14.27
C GLY A 192 4.39 5.76 -13.35
N ARG A 193 4.19 4.45 -13.29
CA ARG A 193 4.92 3.52 -12.41
C ARG A 193 6.43 3.54 -12.68
N PHE A 194 7.20 3.40 -11.61
CA PHE A 194 8.63 3.11 -11.73
C PHE A 194 8.81 1.67 -12.25
N VAL A 195 9.68 1.52 -13.23
CA VAL A 195 10.07 0.21 -13.81
C VAL A 195 11.53 -0.12 -13.57
N SER A 196 12.30 0.79 -12.97
CA SER A 196 13.70 0.61 -12.59
C SER A 196 14.08 1.56 -11.46
N ARG A 197 14.89 1.11 -10.52
CA ARG A 197 15.48 1.95 -9.47
C ARG A 197 16.26 3.16 -10.01
N LYS A 198 16.88 3.03 -11.19
CA LYS A 198 17.60 4.13 -11.84
C LYS A 198 16.72 5.35 -12.16
N GLN A 199 15.39 5.16 -12.27
CA GLN A 199 14.48 6.29 -12.49
C GLN A 199 14.38 7.22 -11.28
N LEU A 200 14.74 6.78 -10.07
CA LEU A 200 14.84 7.63 -8.89
C LEU A 200 15.75 8.85 -9.10
N LEU A 201 16.82 8.70 -9.89
CA LEU A 201 17.71 9.82 -10.24
C LEU A 201 17.04 10.93 -11.06
N LYS A 202 15.84 10.67 -11.60
CA LYS A 202 15.02 11.69 -12.30
C LYS A 202 14.07 12.43 -11.34
N VAL A 203 13.96 11.96 -10.11
CA VAL A 203 13.09 12.60 -9.10
C VAL A 203 13.75 13.89 -8.60
N PRO A 204 13.03 15.02 -8.59
CA PRO A 204 13.57 16.28 -8.11
C PRO A 204 14.12 16.18 -6.68
N LYS A 205 15.29 16.75 -6.44
CA LYS A 205 16.04 16.77 -5.15
C LYS A 205 16.56 15.41 -4.67
N LEU A 206 16.33 14.31 -5.40
CA LEU A 206 16.95 13.03 -5.13
C LEU A 206 18.26 12.95 -5.91
N GLY A 207 19.34 13.37 -5.27
CA GLY A 207 20.68 13.32 -5.87
C GLY A 207 21.37 11.96 -5.71
N PRO A 208 22.56 11.78 -6.32
CA PRO A 208 23.29 10.51 -6.29
C PRO A 208 23.52 9.96 -4.88
N LYS A 209 23.86 10.83 -3.91
CA LYS A 209 24.08 10.42 -2.52
C LYS A 209 22.83 9.88 -1.84
N ALA A 210 21.66 10.52 -2.06
CA ALA A 210 20.39 10.04 -1.54
C ALA A 210 19.98 8.74 -2.22
N TYR A 211 20.24 8.61 -3.53
CA TYR A 211 20.02 7.37 -4.27
C TYR A 211 20.84 6.22 -3.71
N GLU A 212 22.14 6.41 -3.49
CA GLU A 212 23.02 5.42 -2.90
C GLU A 212 22.52 4.95 -1.52
N GLN A 213 21.98 5.86 -0.69
CA GLN A 213 21.46 5.52 0.62
C GLN A 213 20.11 4.78 0.59
N CYS A 214 19.21 5.12 -0.33
CA CYS A 214 17.85 4.59 -0.31
C CYS A 214 17.61 3.40 -1.25
N ALA A 215 18.40 3.24 -2.31
CA ALA A 215 18.10 2.30 -3.40
C ALA A 215 18.01 0.84 -2.94
N GLY A 216 18.79 0.44 -1.93
CA GLY A 216 18.75 -0.91 -1.37
C GLY A 216 17.46 -1.24 -0.61
N PHE A 217 16.72 -0.24 -0.14
CA PHE A 217 15.49 -0.42 0.63
C PHE A 217 14.22 -0.30 -0.21
N LEU A 218 14.33 0.23 -1.43
CA LEU A 218 13.21 0.42 -2.34
C LEU A 218 13.07 -0.78 -3.28
N ARG A 219 11.86 -1.29 -3.42
CA ARG A 219 11.54 -2.47 -4.24
C ARG A 219 10.67 -2.09 -5.43
N ILE A 220 10.85 -2.82 -6.53
CA ILE A 220 9.99 -2.73 -7.72
C ILE A 220 9.68 -4.17 -8.16
N PRO A 221 8.63 -4.81 -7.62
CA PRO A 221 8.33 -6.23 -7.90
C PRO A 221 8.19 -6.53 -9.39
N ASP A 222 7.52 -5.63 -10.12
CA ASP A 222 7.29 -5.75 -11.57
C ASP A 222 8.30 -4.94 -12.40
N GLY A 223 9.51 -4.74 -11.87
CA GLY A 223 10.56 -3.99 -12.53
C GLY A 223 11.16 -4.72 -13.74
N LYS A 224 11.85 -3.96 -14.60
CA LYS A 224 12.56 -4.53 -15.75
C LYS A 224 13.73 -5.43 -15.34
N ASN A 225 14.39 -5.11 -14.24
CA ASN A 225 15.44 -5.91 -13.65
C ASN A 225 14.90 -6.65 -12.42
N PRO A 226 14.88 -7.99 -12.39
CA PRO A 226 14.42 -8.75 -11.21
C PRO A 226 15.16 -8.40 -9.92
N LEU A 227 16.42 -7.97 -9.97
CA LEU A 227 17.16 -7.49 -8.80
C LEU A 227 16.54 -6.25 -8.15
N ASP A 228 15.77 -5.45 -8.90
CA ASP A 228 15.03 -4.30 -8.34
C ASP A 228 13.94 -4.74 -7.35
N ALA A 229 13.50 -5.99 -7.37
CA ALA A 229 12.56 -6.56 -6.40
C ALA A 229 13.25 -7.05 -5.11
N THR A 230 14.58 -7.19 -5.11
CA THR A 230 15.37 -7.80 -4.02
C THR A 230 15.98 -6.74 -3.08
N SER A 231 16.65 -7.21 -2.01
CA SER A 231 17.47 -6.38 -1.12
C SER A 231 18.86 -6.04 -1.68
N VAL A 232 19.25 -6.63 -2.81
CA VAL A 232 20.55 -6.36 -3.42
C VAL A 232 20.63 -4.89 -3.82
N HIS A 233 21.71 -4.23 -3.37
CA HIS A 233 21.95 -2.83 -3.71
C HIS A 233 22.41 -2.74 -5.19
N PRO A 234 22.02 -1.67 -5.94
CA PRO A 234 22.40 -1.52 -7.35
C PRO A 234 23.91 -1.60 -7.64
N GLU A 235 24.75 -1.21 -6.69
CA GLU A 235 26.23 -1.34 -6.79
C GLU A 235 26.69 -2.79 -6.83
N SER A 236 25.92 -3.70 -6.27
CA SER A 236 26.24 -5.13 -6.20
C SER A 236 25.58 -5.96 -7.31
N TYR A 237 24.86 -5.33 -8.25
CA TYR A 237 24.16 -6.06 -9.31
C TYR A 237 25.12 -6.90 -10.18
N GLU A 238 26.26 -6.34 -10.57
CA GLU A 238 27.25 -7.06 -11.36
C GLU A 238 27.77 -8.30 -10.62
N ALA A 239 28.05 -8.16 -9.31
CA ALA A 239 28.51 -9.30 -8.50
C ALA A 239 27.39 -10.36 -8.33
N ALA A 240 26.15 -9.94 -8.16
CA ALA A 240 25.01 -10.85 -8.06
C ALA A 240 24.77 -11.60 -9.38
N GLU A 241 24.83 -10.92 -10.52
CA GLU A 241 24.72 -11.52 -11.85
C GLU A 241 25.84 -12.54 -12.13
N GLN A 242 27.09 -12.21 -11.74
CA GLN A 242 28.21 -13.14 -11.87
C GLN A 242 28.06 -14.37 -10.97
N LEU A 243 27.55 -14.21 -9.75
CA LEU A 243 27.28 -15.32 -8.83
C LEU A 243 26.22 -16.24 -9.41
N MET A 244 25.11 -15.70 -9.89
CA MET A 244 24.02 -16.46 -10.49
C MET A 244 24.51 -17.25 -11.72
N ALA A 245 25.29 -16.60 -12.60
CA ALA A 245 25.88 -17.28 -13.75
C ALA A 245 26.76 -18.44 -13.34
N LYS A 246 27.56 -18.32 -12.25
CA LYS A 246 28.38 -19.42 -11.72
C LYS A 246 27.56 -20.57 -11.14
N LEU A 247 26.37 -20.27 -10.60
CA LEU A 247 25.45 -21.28 -10.06
C LEU A 247 24.55 -21.90 -11.15
N GLY A 248 24.65 -21.43 -12.40
CA GLY A 248 23.77 -21.87 -13.49
C GLY A 248 22.34 -21.38 -13.39
N LEU A 249 22.09 -20.30 -12.59
CA LEU A 249 20.80 -19.67 -12.40
C LEU A 249 20.62 -18.52 -13.39
N THR A 250 19.36 -18.28 -13.77
CA THR A 250 18.97 -17.17 -14.64
C THR A 250 18.33 -16.04 -13.83
N MET A 251 18.19 -14.86 -14.44
CA MET A 251 17.50 -13.73 -13.80
C MET A 251 16.01 -14.00 -13.56
N GLU A 252 15.39 -14.93 -14.29
CA GLU A 252 14.00 -15.35 -14.07
C GLU A 252 13.85 -16.18 -12.80
N ASP A 253 14.88 -16.97 -12.44
CA ASP A 253 14.87 -17.81 -11.23
C ASP A 253 14.80 -16.97 -9.94
N ILE A 254 15.18 -15.67 -9.97
CA ILE A 254 15.02 -14.74 -8.84
C ILE A 254 13.54 -14.56 -8.47
N LYS A 255 12.64 -14.68 -9.44
CA LYS A 255 11.19 -14.54 -9.23
C LYS A 255 10.55 -15.79 -8.63
N ASP A 256 11.27 -16.92 -8.62
CA ASP A 256 10.74 -18.17 -8.07
C ASP A 256 10.84 -18.17 -6.55
N CYS A 257 9.67 -18.17 -5.89
CA CYS A 257 9.55 -18.22 -4.43
C CYS A 257 10.28 -19.40 -3.76
N LEU A 258 10.50 -20.49 -4.48
CA LEU A 258 11.18 -21.67 -3.96
C LEU A 258 12.66 -21.42 -3.64
N LEU A 259 13.31 -20.46 -4.31
CA LEU A 259 14.68 -20.06 -4.00
C LEU A 259 14.80 -19.31 -2.67
N TYR A 260 13.74 -18.62 -2.24
CA TYR A 260 13.71 -17.89 -0.96
C TYR A 260 13.38 -18.78 0.24
N THR A 261 12.80 -19.94 0.02
CA THR A 261 12.39 -20.86 1.10
C THR A 261 13.50 -21.84 1.49
N SER A 262 14.52 -22.05 0.65
CA SER A 262 15.64 -22.95 0.96
C SER A 262 16.58 -22.38 2.04
N ASP A 263 16.73 -21.06 2.14
CA ASP A 263 17.58 -20.39 3.13
C ASP A 263 16.94 -20.20 4.51
N ALA A 264 15.63 -20.45 4.65
CA ALA A 264 14.93 -20.31 5.93
C ALA A 264 14.92 -21.59 6.78
N ALA A 265 15.54 -22.68 6.29
CA ALA A 265 15.50 -23.99 6.93
C ALA A 265 16.87 -24.46 7.48
N ASP A 266 17.93 -23.67 7.31
CA ASP A 266 19.25 -23.84 7.91
C ASP A 266 19.52 -22.68 8.88
#